data_12647e94192b6b0f751b5fe70a6bb311
#
_entry.id   12647e94192b6b0f751b5fe70a6bb311
#
_cell.length_a   1.000
_cell.length_b   1.000
_cell.length_c   1.000
_cell.angle_alpha   90.00
_cell.angle_beta   90.00
_cell.angle_gamma   90.00
#
_symmetry.space_group_name_H-M   'P 1'
#
loop_
_entity.id
_entity.type
_entity.pdbx_description
1 polymer ?
#
loop_
_entity_poly.entity_id
_entity_poly.type
_entity_poly.pdbx_seq_one_letter_code
_entity_poly.pdbx_strand_id
1 'polypeptide(L)'
;MATQEQILHYAWKYQLYAESEWATTDGEQLRVITPGIHNTDAGPDFFNAKVQLDDITWVGNVEIHGRSSDWLRHGHDTNPAYDSVILHVVGEADTPIRRTDGSLIPQVVVRVPERVVRSIDWLLSREQAVPCIDRLSGLDDRLLYGWLSALVGERLKRKTNDIFRRLERTHNDWNETFYITLSRNFGFGTNSDAFEWLASGLPFKYICKQRHSTVQIEALLFGQAGMLGDTRDDAYYRTLQREYHFLRTKYSLRPIDAHLFKNFRTRPLNFPHLRVAQLASVWAHNDTLFSEILEDPSADRLCRCFDVPLSAYWNTHFHFDYPSPPHKPSLGPAAARLMLINTVVPILYAYGLQKNVPEYCERAERLLDSLPPERNAVIRPFTEAGIRARNASDSQALLQLRREYCEPKRCLSCRIAFSLIKHSLA
;
A
#
# COMPACT_ATOMS: atom_id res chain seq x y z
N MET A 1 -5.75 14.42 20.29
CA MET A 1 -6.29 13.55 21.36
C MET A 1 -7.39 12.70 20.74
N ALA A 2 -7.56 11.46 21.18
CA ALA A 2 -8.70 10.66 20.80
C ALA A 2 -9.99 11.25 21.43
N THR A 3 -11.13 11.11 20.73
CA THR A 3 -12.42 11.43 21.36
C THR A 3 -12.76 10.39 22.42
N GLN A 4 -13.62 10.73 23.38
CA GLN A 4 -14.10 9.78 24.38
C GLN A 4 -14.72 8.55 23.74
N GLU A 5 -15.51 8.73 22.70
CA GLU A 5 -16.16 7.67 21.93
C GLU A 5 -15.14 6.74 21.26
N GLN A 6 -14.09 7.28 20.61
CA GLN A 6 -13.02 6.47 20.04
C GLN A 6 -12.30 5.60 21.08
N ILE A 7 -12.12 6.13 22.29
CA ILE A 7 -11.51 5.39 23.41
C ILE A 7 -12.45 4.27 23.88
N LEU A 8 -13.77 4.54 23.96
CA LEU A 8 -14.77 3.55 24.32
C LEU A 8 -14.88 2.42 23.27
N HIS A 9 -14.93 2.75 21.97
CA HIS A 9 -14.87 1.76 20.88
C HIS A 9 -13.66 0.86 20.99
N TYR A 10 -12.50 1.46 21.26
CA TYR A 10 -11.26 0.71 21.42
C TYR A 10 -11.30 -0.20 22.65
N ALA A 11 -11.74 0.35 23.79
CA ALA A 11 -11.85 -0.41 25.03
C ALA A 11 -12.87 -1.56 24.92
N TRP A 12 -14.01 -1.31 24.29
CA TRP A 12 -15.04 -2.35 24.03
C TRP A 12 -14.50 -3.46 23.13
N LYS A 13 -13.94 -3.09 21.98
CA LYS A 13 -13.39 -4.03 20.99
C LYS A 13 -12.38 -5.00 21.57
N TYR A 14 -11.50 -4.51 22.44
CA TYR A 14 -10.39 -5.28 23.00
C TYR A 14 -10.61 -5.69 24.46
N GLN A 15 -11.78 -5.42 25.00
CA GLN A 15 -12.15 -5.72 26.38
C GLN A 15 -11.14 -5.16 27.39
N LEU A 16 -10.73 -3.89 27.22
CA LEU A 16 -9.74 -3.19 28.04
C LEU A 16 -10.41 -2.31 29.12
N TYR A 17 -11.37 -2.85 29.83
CA TYR A 17 -12.07 -2.19 30.91
C TYR A 17 -11.74 -2.80 32.27
N ALA A 18 -12.01 -2.07 33.35
CA ALA A 18 -11.51 -2.40 34.69
C ALA A 18 -12.25 -3.56 35.37
N GLU A 19 -13.46 -3.89 34.94
CA GLU A 19 -14.34 -4.84 35.62
C GLU A 19 -14.74 -5.99 34.70
N SER A 20 -14.82 -7.20 35.23
CA SER A 20 -15.28 -8.39 34.51
C SER A 20 -16.80 -8.59 34.64
N GLU A 21 -17.40 -7.98 35.64
CA GLU A 21 -18.83 -8.03 35.91
C GLU A 21 -19.37 -6.63 36.05
N TRP A 22 -20.37 -6.29 35.25
CA TRP A 22 -21.02 -4.99 35.27
C TRP A 22 -22.51 -5.16 35.48
N ALA A 23 -23.15 -4.08 35.90
CA ALA A 23 -24.60 -3.99 35.84
C ALA A 23 -24.99 -2.93 34.80
N THR A 24 -26.12 -3.16 34.14
CA THR A 24 -26.81 -2.15 33.35
C THR A 24 -27.32 -1.02 34.26
N THR A 25 -27.72 0.10 33.67
CA THR A 25 -28.35 1.21 34.43
C THR A 25 -29.62 0.78 35.18
N ASP A 26 -30.25 -0.31 34.74
CA ASP A 26 -31.48 -0.88 35.32
C ASP A 26 -31.16 -1.99 36.36
N GLY A 27 -29.88 -2.29 36.59
CA GLY A 27 -29.41 -3.20 37.64
C GLY A 27 -29.22 -4.67 37.19
N GLU A 28 -29.44 -4.99 35.91
CA GLU A 28 -29.19 -6.34 35.38
C GLU A 28 -27.73 -6.65 35.32
N GLN A 29 -27.30 -7.83 35.77
CA GLN A 29 -25.88 -8.24 35.70
C GLN A 29 -25.47 -8.48 34.25
N LEU A 30 -24.42 -7.81 33.80
CA LEU A 30 -23.91 -7.89 32.43
C LEU A 30 -22.62 -8.67 32.37
N ARG A 31 -22.55 -9.68 31.50
CA ARG A 31 -21.32 -10.35 31.09
C ARG A 31 -21.18 -10.31 29.59
N VAL A 32 -20.04 -9.79 29.09
CA VAL A 32 -19.72 -9.79 27.66
C VAL A 32 -19.07 -11.12 27.28
N ILE A 33 -19.74 -11.90 26.42
CA ILE A 33 -19.24 -13.18 25.89
C ILE A 33 -18.37 -12.90 24.66
N THR A 34 -18.88 -12.09 23.71
CA THR A 34 -18.13 -11.54 22.59
C THR A 34 -18.55 -10.09 22.33
N PRO A 35 -17.62 -9.16 22.09
CA PRO A 35 -17.94 -7.76 21.84
C PRO A 35 -18.63 -7.52 20.50
N GLY A 36 -18.64 -8.52 19.60
CA GLY A 36 -19.12 -8.37 18.24
C GLY A 36 -18.03 -8.00 17.23
N ILE A 37 -18.45 -7.84 15.98
CA ILE A 37 -17.59 -7.44 14.87
C ILE A 37 -17.71 -5.93 14.69
N HIS A 38 -16.61 -5.20 14.82
CA HIS A 38 -16.57 -3.76 14.66
C HIS A 38 -16.97 -3.36 13.24
N ASN A 39 -17.98 -2.53 13.14
CA ASN A 39 -18.45 -1.92 11.90
C ASN A 39 -17.75 -0.59 11.64
N THR A 40 -17.42 -0.31 10.39
CA THR A 40 -16.85 0.95 9.92
C THR A 40 -17.71 1.63 8.87
N ASP A 41 -18.87 1.04 8.57
CA ASP A 41 -19.86 1.52 7.63
C ASP A 41 -21.11 2.07 8.39
N ALA A 42 -22.18 2.38 7.68
CA ALA A 42 -23.41 2.83 8.29
C ALA A 42 -24.09 1.73 9.13
N GLY A 43 -24.79 2.12 10.21
CA GLY A 43 -25.48 1.22 11.14
C GLY A 43 -24.73 1.07 12.47
N PRO A 44 -25.18 0.15 13.34
CA PRO A 44 -24.59 -0.05 14.66
C PRO A 44 -23.10 -0.35 14.65
N ASP A 45 -22.38 0.12 15.68
CA ASP A 45 -20.91 0.07 15.79
C ASP A 45 -20.33 -1.34 15.85
N PHE A 46 -21.06 -2.29 16.42
CA PHE A 46 -20.64 -3.68 16.50
C PHE A 46 -21.80 -4.60 16.15
N PHE A 47 -21.56 -5.49 15.19
CA PHE A 47 -22.51 -6.52 14.77
C PHE A 47 -22.30 -7.83 15.50
N ASN A 48 -23.41 -8.55 15.74
CA ASN A 48 -23.39 -9.92 16.29
C ASN A 48 -22.61 -10.03 17.62
N ALA A 49 -22.73 -9.04 18.47
CA ALA A 49 -22.28 -9.14 19.85
C ALA A 49 -23.08 -10.19 20.60
N LYS A 50 -22.45 -10.88 21.55
CA LYS A 50 -23.10 -11.83 22.44
C LYS A 50 -22.86 -11.42 23.88
N VAL A 51 -23.93 -11.07 24.57
CA VAL A 51 -23.89 -10.63 25.97
C VAL A 51 -24.87 -11.45 26.79
N GLN A 52 -24.60 -11.61 28.06
CA GLN A 52 -25.51 -12.19 29.03
C GLN A 52 -25.99 -11.08 29.95
N LEU A 53 -27.29 -10.91 30.05
CA LEU A 53 -28.00 -10.05 31.01
C LEU A 53 -28.71 -10.96 31.98
N ASP A 54 -28.32 -10.94 33.24
CA ASP A 54 -28.72 -11.92 34.26
C ASP A 54 -28.52 -13.35 33.73
N ASP A 55 -29.60 -14.15 33.64
CA ASP A 55 -29.53 -15.52 33.14
C ASP A 55 -29.83 -15.65 31.63
N ILE A 56 -30.10 -14.54 30.93
CA ILE A 56 -30.51 -14.55 29.51
C ILE A 56 -29.34 -14.14 28.61
N THR A 57 -29.06 -14.98 27.62
CA THR A 57 -28.04 -14.65 26.59
C THR A 57 -28.71 -13.95 25.40
N TRP A 58 -28.24 -12.77 25.11
CA TRP A 58 -28.66 -11.95 23.97
C TRP A 58 -27.62 -11.98 22.86
N VAL A 59 -28.10 -12.04 21.60
CA VAL A 59 -27.27 -11.89 20.40
C VAL A 59 -27.86 -10.78 19.55
N GLY A 60 -27.06 -9.78 19.23
CA GLY A 60 -27.50 -8.61 18.47
C GLY A 60 -26.39 -7.59 18.30
N ASN A 61 -26.75 -6.36 18.10
CA ASN A 61 -25.81 -5.28 17.82
C ASN A 61 -25.56 -4.42 19.07
N VAL A 62 -24.40 -3.77 19.10
CA VAL A 62 -24.02 -2.83 20.16
C VAL A 62 -23.73 -1.48 19.53
N GLU A 63 -24.23 -0.43 20.17
CA GLU A 63 -23.94 0.96 19.84
C GLU A 63 -23.15 1.62 20.97
N ILE A 64 -22.24 2.53 20.64
CA ILE A 64 -21.32 3.16 21.61
C ILE A 64 -21.34 4.67 21.46
N HIS A 65 -21.57 5.39 22.54
CA HIS A 65 -21.53 6.84 22.57
C HIS A 65 -20.76 7.38 23.78
N GLY A 66 -20.32 8.64 23.72
CA GLY A 66 -19.80 9.34 24.87
C GLY A 66 -20.86 9.54 25.95
N ARG A 67 -22.08 9.90 25.54
CA ARG A 67 -23.28 10.09 26.40
C ARG A 67 -24.49 9.39 25.80
N SER A 68 -25.42 8.97 26.65
CA SER A 68 -26.66 8.36 26.20
C SER A 68 -27.50 9.27 25.32
N SER A 69 -27.52 10.57 25.62
CA SER A 69 -28.24 11.60 24.84
C SER A 69 -27.75 11.74 23.40
N ASP A 70 -26.54 11.25 23.05
CA ASP A 70 -26.04 11.21 21.69
C ASP A 70 -26.86 10.32 20.77
N TRP A 71 -27.52 9.28 21.33
CA TRP A 71 -28.50 8.42 20.63
C TRP A 71 -29.61 9.27 19.98
N LEU A 72 -30.19 10.19 20.73
CA LEU A 72 -31.25 11.08 20.23
C LEU A 72 -30.68 12.12 19.24
N ARG A 73 -29.50 12.66 19.55
CA ARG A 73 -28.82 13.65 18.69
C ARG A 73 -28.51 13.08 17.30
N HIS A 74 -28.18 11.78 17.22
CA HIS A 74 -27.89 11.09 15.97
C HIS A 74 -29.16 10.52 15.29
N GLY A 75 -30.35 10.65 15.93
CA GLY A 75 -31.63 10.21 15.36
C GLY A 75 -31.81 8.71 15.33
N HIS A 76 -31.15 7.98 16.24
CA HIS A 76 -31.23 6.52 16.28
C HIS A 76 -32.57 6.03 16.83
N ASP A 77 -33.28 6.83 17.62
CA ASP A 77 -34.64 6.58 18.14
C ASP A 77 -35.71 6.52 17.04
N THR A 78 -35.42 7.08 15.87
CA THR A 78 -36.33 7.09 14.71
C THR A 78 -35.83 6.24 13.54
N ASN A 79 -34.68 5.60 13.67
CA ASN A 79 -34.06 4.81 12.60
C ASN A 79 -34.16 3.30 12.85
N PRO A 80 -34.98 2.54 12.06
CA PRO A 80 -35.17 1.10 12.25
C PRO A 80 -33.87 0.26 12.11
N ALA A 81 -32.79 0.80 11.50
CA ALA A 81 -31.52 0.12 11.42
C ALA A 81 -30.89 -0.15 12.81
N TYR A 82 -31.30 0.60 13.83
CA TYR A 82 -30.81 0.49 15.21
C TYR A 82 -31.76 -0.31 16.13
N ASP A 83 -32.88 -0.79 15.65
CA ASP A 83 -33.83 -1.60 16.46
C ASP A 83 -33.23 -2.96 16.88
N SER A 84 -32.19 -3.42 16.17
CA SER A 84 -31.42 -4.62 16.50
C SER A 84 -30.38 -4.44 17.59
N VAL A 85 -30.20 -3.22 18.13
CA VAL A 85 -29.27 -2.92 19.22
C VAL A 85 -29.79 -3.54 20.52
N ILE A 86 -29.00 -4.43 21.11
CA ILE A 86 -29.32 -5.15 22.35
C ILE A 86 -28.69 -4.50 23.58
N LEU A 87 -27.66 -3.68 23.38
CA LEU A 87 -26.91 -3.00 24.44
C LEU A 87 -26.36 -1.68 23.92
N HIS A 88 -26.54 -0.62 24.71
CA HIS A 88 -25.91 0.67 24.49
C HIS A 88 -24.79 0.89 25.50
N VAL A 89 -23.57 1.05 24.99
CA VAL A 89 -22.35 1.26 25.78
C VAL A 89 -22.05 2.75 25.84
N VAL A 90 -21.92 3.31 27.02
CA VAL A 90 -21.72 4.75 27.18
C VAL A 90 -20.62 5.08 28.16
N GLY A 91 -20.05 6.28 28.04
CA GLY A 91 -19.18 6.89 29.05
C GLY A 91 -19.96 7.53 30.18
N GLU A 92 -21.16 8.06 29.87
CA GLU A 92 -22.08 8.70 30.82
C GLU A 92 -23.53 8.38 30.43
N ALA A 93 -24.28 7.81 31.35
CA ALA A 93 -25.70 7.53 31.17
C ALA A 93 -26.54 8.70 31.69
N ASP A 94 -26.82 9.68 30.84
CA ASP A 94 -27.53 10.90 31.17
C ASP A 94 -29.03 10.86 30.83
N THR A 95 -29.47 9.89 30.00
CA THR A 95 -30.88 9.70 29.65
C THR A 95 -31.20 8.25 29.26
N PRO A 96 -32.40 7.71 29.58
CA PRO A 96 -32.81 6.42 29.05
C PRO A 96 -33.11 6.54 27.56
N ILE A 97 -32.75 5.50 26.79
CA ILE A 97 -32.96 5.46 25.34
C ILE A 97 -33.94 4.38 24.93
N ARG A 98 -34.56 4.58 23.76
CA ARG A 98 -35.61 3.69 23.25
C ARG A 98 -35.38 3.37 21.78
N ARG A 99 -35.89 2.21 21.35
CA ARG A 99 -36.05 1.84 19.95
C ARG A 99 -37.25 2.55 19.31
N THR A 100 -37.41 2.37 18.01
CA THR A 100 -38.54 2.95 17.27
C THR A 100 -39.91 2.44 17.76
N ASP A 101 -39.97 1.23 18.34
CA ASP A 101 -41.17 0.64 18.94
C ASP A 101 -41.43 1.13 20.38
N GLY A 102 -40.58 2.01 20.92
CA GLY A 102 -40.68 2.55 22.27
C GLY A 102 -40.10 1.65 23.38
N SER A 103 -39.60 0.44 23.06
CA SER A 103 -38.93 -0.42 24.04
C SER A 103 -37.63 0.17 24.51
N LEU A 104 -37.28 0.01 25.80
CA LEU A 104 -36.02 0.46 26.37
C LEU A 104 -34.83 -0.38 25.84
N ILE A 105 -33.69 0.26 25.67
CA ILE A 105 -32.44 -0.44 25.38
C ILE A 105 -31.62 -0.45 26.67
N PRO A 106 -31.16 -1.63 27.14
CA PRO A 106 -30.24 -1.74 28.26
C PRO A 106 -28.97 -0.91 28.03
N GLN A 107 -28.52 -0.14 29.04
CA GLN A 107 -27.36 0.70 28.96
C GLN A 107 -26.30 0.25 29.97
N VAL A 108 -25.01 0.37 29.60
CA VAL A 108 -23.89 0.13 30.50
C VAL A 108 -22.89 1.28 30.43
N VAL A 109 -22.46 1.76 31.61
CA VAL A 109 -21.40 2.75 31.72
C VAL A 109 -20.06 2.07 31.75
N VAL A 110 -19.21 2.27 30.72
CA VAL A 110 -17.89 1.69 30.64
C VAL A 110 -16.83 2.66 31.14
N ARG A 111 -16.10 2.25 32.17
CA ARG A 111 -14.95 2.99 32.69
C ARG A 111 -13.65 2.42 32.10
N VAL A 112 -13.01 3.21 31.25
CA VAL A 112 -11.71 2.84 30.68
C VAL A 112 -10.62 3.18 31.69
N PRO A 113 -9.72 2.24 32.05
CA PRO A 113 -8.63 2.53 32.98
C PRO A 113 -7.77 3.69 32.51
N GLU A 114 -7.43 4.60 33.41
CA GLU A 114 -6.69 5.83 33.09
C GLU A 114 -5.35 5.54 32.38
N ARG A 115 -4.68 4.45 32.74
CA ARG A 115 -3.45 3.99 32.08
C ARG A 115 -3.65 3.65 30.58
N VAL A 116 -4.83 3.12 30.20
CA VAL A 116 -5.18 2.88 28.79
C VAL A 116 -5.36 4.21 28.06
N VAL A 117 -6.12 5.13 28.66
CA VAL A 117 -6.33 6.48 28.13
C VAL A 117 -5.00 7.20 27.92
N ARG A 118 -4.14 7.23 28.94
CA ARG A 118 -2.80 7.84 28.87
C ARG A 118 -1.94 7.20 27.76
N SER A 119 -1.99 5.87 27.59
CA SER A 119 -1.23 5.18 26.57
C SER A 119 -1.72 5.50 25.15
N ILE A 120 -3.03 5.64 24.96
CA ILE A 120 -3.65 6.09 23.69
C ILE A 120 -3.22 7.54 23.40
N ASP A 121 -3.37 8.44 24.36
CA ASP A 121 -3.00 9.84 24.18
C ASP A 121 -1.51 10.00 23.91
N TRP A 122 -0.65 9.22 24.60
CA TRP A 122 0.78 9.20 24.33
C TRP A 122 1.08 8.80 22.88
N LEU A 123 0.43 7.76 22.33
CA LEU A 123 0.61 7.34 20.94
C LEU A 123 0.16 8.40 19.93
N LEU A 124 -1.00 9.01 20.16
CA LEU A 124 -1.62 9.92 19.20
C LEU A 124 -1.02 11.33 19.23
N SER A 125 -0.48 11.76 20.38
CA SER A 125 0.17 13.08 20.52
C SER A 125 1.57 13.15 19.91
N ARG A 126 2.23 12.01 19.69
CA ARG A 126 3.61 11.98 19.16
C ARG A 126 3.68 12.48 17.72
N GLU A 127 4.58 13.40 17.45
CA GLU A 127 4.83 13.95 16.10
C GLU A 127 5.81 13.11 15.27
N GLN A 128 6.46 12.14 15.93
CA GLN A 128 7.38 11.23 15.25
C GLN A 128 6.68 10.44 14.15
N ALA A 129 7.41 10.21 13.10
CA ALA A 129 6.93 9.50 11.92
C ALA A 129 6.52 8.03 12.18
N VAL A 130 7.01 7.43 13.28
CA VAL A 130 6.54 6.19 13.89
C VAL A 130 6.27 6.50 15.36
N PRO A 131 5.02 6.72 15.78
CA PRO A 131 4.69 7.21 17.13
C PRO A 131 5.26 6.37 18.27
N CYS A 132 5.33 5.05 18.09
CA CYS A 132 5.80 4.10 19.11
C CYS A 132 7.27 3.67 18.96
N ILE A 133 8.08 4.38 18.16
CA ILE A 133 9.44 3.96 17.79
C ILE A 133 10.32 3.63 19.02
N ASP A 134 10.20 4.41 20.09
CA ASP A 134 11.00 4.26 21.30
C ASP A 134 10.61 3.04 22.17
N ARG A 135 9.50 2.38 21.83
CA ARG A 135 8.95 1.22 22.56
C ARG A 135 8.90 -0.05 21.72
N LEU A 136 9.56 -0.08 20.57
CA LEU A 136 9.56 -1.24 19.68
C LEU A 136 10.56 -2.33 20.13
N SER A 137 11.58 -1.96 20.91
CA SER A 137 12.53 -2.91 21.48
C SER A 137 11.81 -3.80 22.50
N GLY A 138 11.92 -5.13 22.37
CA GLY A 138 11.30 -6.08 23.28
C GLY A 138 9.89 -6.54 22.91
N LEU A 139 9.39 -6.18 21.71
CA LEU A 139 8.17 -6.78 21.18
C LEU A 139 8.35 -8.30 20.99
N ASP A 140 7.30 -9.05 21.29
CA ASP A 140 7.24 -10.49 20.98
C ASP A 140 7.36 -10.71 19.46
N ASP A 141 8.31 -11.55 19.04
CA ASP A 141 8.57 -11.84 17.64
C ASP A 141 7.35 -12.45 16.92
N ARG A 142 6.55 -13.26 17.60
CA ARG A 142 5.35 -13.88 17.02
C ARG A 142 4.31 -12.81 16.69
N LEU A 143 4.12 -11.86 17.60
CA LEU A 143 3.22 -10.73 17.37
C LEU A 143 3.74 -9.86 16.23
N LEU A 144 5.02 -9.50 16.26
CA LEU A 144 5.64 -8.64 15.26
C LEU A 144 5.54 -9.26 13.86
N TYR A 145 6.09 -10.45 13.67
CA TYR A 145 6.12 -11.08 12.34
C TYR A 145 4.75 -11.56 11.88
N GLY A 146 3.85 -11.95 12.79
CA GLY A 146 2.45 -12.21 12.48
C GLY A 146 1.72 -10.96 11.98
N TRP A 147 2.05 -9.77 12.53
CA TRP A 147 1.52 -8.51 12.03
C TRP A 147 2.15 -8.10 10.70
N LEU A 148 3.47 -8.25 10.54
CA LEU A 148 4.16 -7.97 9.27
C LEU A 148 3.59 -8.84 8.13
N SER A 149 3.32 -10.12 8.36
CA SER A 149 2.68 -10.99 7.38
C SER A 149 1.30 -10.48 6.94
N ALA A 150 0.45 -10.05 7.88
CA ALA A 150 -0.84 -9.45 7.54
C ALA A 150 -0.69 -8.17 6.70
N LEU A 151 0.27 -7.31 7.04
CA LEU A 151 0.56 -6.06 6.33
C LEU A 151 1.08 -6.28 4.90
N VAL A 152 1.82 -7.37 4.65
CA VAL A 152 2.20 -7.76 3.27
C VAL A 152 0.96 -8.05 2.44
N GLY A 153 0.01 -8.82 2.98
CA GLY A 153 -1.26 -9.12 2.32
C GLY A 153 -2.05 -7.85 1.97
N GLU A 154 -2.18 -6.93 2.93
CA GLU A 154 -2.82 -5.63 2.68
C GLU A 154 -2.12 -4.83 1.57
N ARG A 155 -0.78 -4.82 1.59
CA ARG A 155 0.01 -4.12 0.59
C ARG A 155 -0.15 -4.72 -0.81
N LEU A 156 -0.11 -6.04 -0.92
CA LEU A 156 -0.32 -6.74 -2.19
C LEU A 156 -1.72 -6.47 -2.73
N LYS A 157 -2.75 -6.55 -1.88
CA LYS A 157 -4.14 -6.22 -2.26
C LYS A 157 -4.26 -4.79 -2.79
N ARG A 158 -3.64 -3.81 -2.12
CA ARG A 158 -3.67 -2.42 -2.57
C ARG A 158 -2.97 -2.23 -3.92
N LYS A 159 -1.77 -2.83 -4.11
CA LYS A 159 -1.05 -2.78 -5.39
C LYS A 159 -1.81 -3.49 -6.51
N THR A 160 -2.51 -4.56 -6.19
CA THR A 160 -3.39 -5.29 -7.12
C THR A 160 -4.54 -4.40 -7.60
N ASN A 161 -5.16 -3.63 -6.74
CA ASN A 161 -6.20 -2.68 -7.13
C ASN A 161 -5.70 -1.63 -8.12
N ASP A 162 -4.46 -1.17 -7.98
CA ASP A 162 -3.83 -0.26 -8.96
C ASP A 162 -3.62 -0.94 -10.33
N ILE A 163 -3.26 -2.23 -10.32
CA ILE A 163 -3.10 -3.03 -11.54
C ILE A 163 -4.46 -3.27 -12.21
N PHE A 164 -5.49 -3.61 -11.45
CA PHE A 164 -6.83 -3.83 -12.00
C PHE A 164 -7.40 -2.58 -12.66
N ARG A 165 -7.19 -1.39 -12.07
CA ARG A 165 -7.58 -0.12 -12.71
C ARG A 165 -6.86 0.11 -14.05
N ARG A 166 -5.60 -0.33 -14.19
CA ARG A 166 -4.89 -0.29 -15.47
C ARG A 166 -5.43 -1.34 -16.43
N LEU A 167 -5.71 -2.54 -15.95
CA LEU A 167 -6.24 -3.65 -16.75
C LEU A 167 -7.61 -3.28 -17.38
N GLU A 168 -8.47 -2.60 -16.64
CA GLU A 168 -9.72 -2.05 -17.17
C GLU A 168 -9.47 -1.04 -18.31
N ARG A 169 -8.53 -0.11 -18.12
CA ARG A 169 -8.16 0.90 -19.14
C ARG A 169 -7.56 0.27 -20.40
N THR A 170 -6.88 -0.85 -20.28
CA THR A 170 -6.28 -1.60 -21.39
C THR A 170 -7.21 -2.67 -21.95
N HIS A 171 -8.50 -2.64 -21.61
CA HIS A 171 -9.50 -3.62 -22.09
C HIS A 171 -9.10 -5.07 -21.81
N ASN A 172 -8.57 -5.35 -20.62
CA ASN A 172 -8.07 -6.66 -20.18
C ASN A 172 -6.85 -7.20 -20.94
N ASP A 173 -6.07 -6.33 -21.58
CA ASP A 173 -4.79 -6.69 -22.17
C ASP A 173 -3.69 -6.71 -21.08
N TRP A 174 -3.25 -7.93 -20.69
CA TRP A 174 -2.22 -8.12 -19.70
C TRP A 174 -0.82 -7.69 -20.17
N ASN A 175 -0.52 -7.81 -21.47
CA ASN A 175 0.77 -7.37 -22.01
C ASN A 175 0.88 -5.84 -21.96
N GLU A 176 -0.16 -5.13 -22.37
CA GLU A 176 -0.23 -3.67 -22.28
C GLU A 176 -0.19 -3.21 -20.80
N THR A 177 -0.96 -3.86 -19.92
CA THR A 177 -0.98 -3.57 -18.48
C THR A 177 0.37 -3.78 -17.82
N PHE A 178 1.06 -4.85 -18.16
CA PHE A 178 2.42 -5.14 -17.68
C PHE A 178 3.41 -4.08 -18.19
N TYR A 179 3.38 -3.75 -19.48
CA TYR A 179 4.20 -2.70 -20.07
C TYR A 179 4.03 -1.35 -19.35
N ILE A 180 2.79 -0.90 -19.14
CA ILE A 180 2.51 0.35 -18.44
C ILE A 180 2.99 0.28 -16.97
N THR A 181 2.74 -0.84 -16.28
CA THR A 181 3.14 -1.01 -14.87
C THR A 181 4.66 -1.05 -14.72
N LEU A 182 5.36 -1.74 -15.60
CA LEU A 182 6.83 -1.77 -15.63
C LEU A 182 7.39 -0.38 -15.89
N SER A 183 6.90 0.29 -16.92
CA SER A 183 7.32 1.65 -17.27
C SER A 183 7.15 2.61 -16.09
N ARG A 184 5.98 2.62 -15.44
CA ARG A 184 5.74 3.41 -14.23
C ARG A 184 6.82 3.21 -13.17
N ASN A 185 7.23 1.96 -12.93
CA ASN A 185 8.22 1.63 -11.91
C ASN A 185 9.64 2.03 -12.31
N PHE A 186 9.95 2.19 -13.60
CA PHE A 186 11.21 2.81 -14.07
C PHE A 186 11.34 4.29 -13.67
N GLY A 187 10.25 4.95 -13.30
CA GLY A 187 10.26 6.29 -12.72
C GLY A 187 10.77 6.36 -11.27
N PHE A 188 10.96 5.23 -10.58
CA PHE A 188 11.49 5.09 -9.21
C PHE A 188 10.88 6.09 -8.21
N GLY A 189 9.58 6.26 -8.25
CA GLY A 189 8.81 7.18 -7.41
C GLY A 189 8.74 8.58 -7.99
N THR A 190 9.84 9.30 -8.10
CA THR A 190 9.87 10.72 -8.52
C THR A 190 9.26 10.94 -9.90
N ASN A 191 9.53 10.06 -10.85
CA ASN A 191 9.06 10.15 -12.23
C ASN A 191 8.02 9.08 -12.60
N SER A 192 7.43 8.39 -11.63
CA SER A 192 6.51 7.28 -11.89
C SER A 192 5.31 7.68 -12.74
N ASP A 193 4.71 8.83 -12.48
CA ASP A 193 3.55 9.30 -13.25
C ASP A 193 3.94 9.69 -14.69
N ALA A 194 5.08 10.36 -14.88
CA ALA A 194 5.59 10.71 -16.20
C ALA A 194 5.85 9.46 -17.06
N PHE A 195 6.45 8.41 -16.47
CA PHE A 195 6.67 7.13 -17.15
C PHE A 195 5.36 6.36 -17.42
N GLU A 196 4.36 6.46 -16.55
CA GLU A 196 3.03 5.89 -16.80
C GLU A 196 2.33 6.61 -17.97
N TRP A 197 2.40 7.92 -18.03
CA TRP A 197 1.83 8.71 -19.15
C TRP A 197 2.56 8.45 -20.45
N LEU A 198 3.90 8.38 -20.43
CA LEU A 198 4.71 7.96 -21.57
C LEU A 198 4.21 6.64 -22.14
N ALA A 199 4.09 5.61 -21.31
CA ALA A 199 3.69 4.27 -21.71
C ALA A 199 2.22 4.23 -22.18
N SER A 200 1.32 4.93 -21.48
CA SER A 200 -0.09 5.00 -21.88
C SER A 200 -0.31 5.70 -23.21
N GLY A 201 0.59 6.63 -23.60
CA GLY A 201 0.56 7.31 -24.88
C GLY A 201 1.30 6.57 -26.00
N LEU A 202 1.97 5.46 -25.71
CA LEU A 202 2.73 4.65 -26.68
C LEU A 202 2.34 3.17 -26.55
N PRO A 203 1.32 2.70 -27.30
CA PRO A 203 0.87 1.32 -27.25
C PRO A 203 2.00 0.30 -27.42
N PHE A 204 2.04 -0.72 -26.56
CA PHE A 204 3.09 -1.74 -26.52
C PHE A 204 3.30 -2.45 -27.86
N LYS A 205 2.22 -2.65 -28.63
CA LYS A 205 2.29 -3.22 -29.99
C LYS A 205 3.24 -2.48 -30.92
N TYR A 206 3.49 -1.17 -30.71
CA TYR A 206 4.43 -0.40 -31.55
C TYR A 206 5.89 -0.68 -31.13
N ILE A 207 6.16 -0.85 -29.84
CA ILE A 207 7.45 -1.34 -29.35
C ILE A 207 7.73 -2.72 -29.94
N CYS A 208 6.76 -3.64 -29.86
CA CYS A 208 6.88 -5.00 -30.40
C CYS A 208 7.21 -5.03 -31.89
N LYS A 209 6.66 -4.11 -32.69
CA LYS A 209 6.93 -4.01 -34.13
C LYS A 209 8.34 -3.52 -34.46
N GLN A 210 9.06 -2.91 -33.53
CA GLN A 210 10.40 -2.38 -33.72
C GLN A 210 11.49 -3.21 -33.00
N ARG A 211 11.19 -4.42 -32.53
CA ARG A 211 12.12 -5.26 -31.76
C ARG A 211 13.48 -5.50 -32.42
N HIS A 212 13.55 -5.45 -33.76
CA HIS A 212 14.78 -5.69 -34.52
C HIS A 212 15.74 -4.50 -34.47
N SER A 213 15.37 -3.37 -33.89
CA SER A 213 16.16 -2.15 -33.86
C SER A 213 16.07 -1.45 -32.52
N THR A 214 17.08 -1.61 -31.68
CA THR A 214 17.21 -0.88 -30.40
C THR A 214 17.08 0.63 -30.61
N VAL A 215 17.67 1.18 -31.69
CA VAL A 215 17.59 2.60 -32.00
C VAL A 215 16.14 3.05 -32.24
N GLN A 216 15.31 2.24 -32.90
CA GLN A 216 13.91 2.58 -33.12
C GLN A 216 13.07 2.50 -31.83
N ILE A 217 13.37 1.57 -30.93
CA ILE A 217 12.72 1.50 -29.62
C ILE A 217 13.12 2.72 -28.78
N GLU A 218 14.42 3.06 -28.76
CA GLU A 218 14.90 4.26 -28.09
C GLU A 218 14.23 5.53 -28.68
N ALA A 219 14.18 5.65 -30.00
CA ALA A 219 13.53 6.75 -30.68
C ALA A 219 12.05 6.88 -30.30
N LEU A 220 11.30 5.76 -30.24
CA LEU A 220 9.90 5.75 -29.81
C LEU A 220 9.76 6.26 -28.36
N LEU A 221 10.55 5.75 -27.43
CA LEU A 221 10.43 6.09 -26.02
C LEU A 221 10.92 7.51 -25.74
N PHE A 222 12.08 7.93 -26.24
CA PHE A 222 12.58 9.30 -26.10
C PHE A 222 11.71 10.33 -26.79
N GLY A 223 11.24 9.99 -27.99
CA GLY A 223 10.36 10.89 -28.75
C GLY A 223 9.01 11.06 -28.11
N GLN A 224 8.40 9.95 -27.64
CA GLN A 224 7.12 9.99 -26.93
C GLN A 224 7.24 10.70 -25.58
N ALA A 225 8.40 10.62 -24.91
CA ALA A 225 8.72 11.39 -23.70
C ALA A 225 8.90 12.90 -23.97
N GLY A 226 8.82 13.35 -25.23
CA GLY A 226 9.04 14.75 -25.60
C GLY A 226 10.50 15.19 -25.56
N MET A 227 11.44 14.26 -25.37
CA MET A 227 12.88 14.57 -25.16
C MET A 227 13.67 14.78 -26.45
N LEU A 228 13.03 14.68 -27.63
CA LEU A 228 13.63 14.88 -28.96
C LEU A 228 13.10 16.13 -29.69
N GLY A 229 12.58 17.11 -28.95
CA GLY A 229 11.99 18.33 -29.53
C GLY A 229 12.99 19.44 -29.90
N ASP A 230 14.19 19.42 -29.32
CA ASP A 230 15.18 20.47 -29.47
C ASP A 230 16.04 20.28 -30.73
N THR A 231 16.80 21.32 -31.09
CA THR A 231 17.88 21.23 -32.07
C THR A 231 19.20 21.04 -31.33
N ARG A 232 19.91 19.94 -31.59
CA ARG A 232 21.17 19.59 -30.92
C ARG A 232 22.22 19.14 -31.90
N ASP A 233 23.48 19.48 -31.63
CA ASP A 233 24.63 19.05 -32.46
C ASP A 233 25.23 17.73 -31.92
N ASP A 234 24.37 16.73 -31.70
CA ASP A 234 24.73 15.40 -31.25
C ASP A 234 24.26 14.38 -32.29
N ALA A 235 25.18 13.60 -32.83
CA ALA A 235 24.90 12.67 -33.92
C ALA A 235 23.91 11.55 -33.51
N TYR A 236 24.02 11.07 -32.26
CA TYR A 236 23.11 10.06 -31.74
C TYR A 236 21.71 10.63 -31.53
N TYR A 237 21.60 11.83 -30.94
CA TYR A 237 20.36 12.55 -30.77
C TYR A 237 19.64 12.77 -32.12
N ARG A 238 20.38 13.27 -33.13
CA ARG A 238 19.84 13.49 -34.50
C ARG A 238 19.36 12.19 -35.14
N THR A 239 20.03 11.07 -34.86
CA THR A 239 19.59 9.76 -35.34
C THR A 239 18.27 9.36 -34.72
N LEU A 240 18.13 9.47 -33.39
CA LEU A 240 16.87 9.19 -32.68
C LEU A 240 15.74 10.11 -33.14
N GLN A 241 16.04 11.40 -33.33
CA GLN A 241 15.06 12.39 -33.80
C GLN A 241 14.51 12.05 -35.18
N ARG A 242 15.38 11.67 -36.13
CA ARG A 242 15.01 11.25 -37.48
C ARG A 242 14.13 10.01 -37.48
N GLU A 243 14.54 8.98 -36.71
CA GLU A 243 13.78 7.74 -36.57
C GLU A 243 12.41 7.99 -35.93
N TYR A 244 12.38 8.83 -34.88
CA TYR A 244 11.12 9.20 -34.24
C TYR A 244 10.19 9.98 -35.16
N HIS A 245 10.71 10.90 -35.97
CA HIS A 245 9.90 11.65 -36.93
C HIS A 245 9.15 10.69 -37.88
N PHE A 246 9.86 9.69 -38.40
CA PHE A 246 9.27 8.65 -39.26
C PHE A 246 8.22 7.83 -38.47
N LEU A 247 8.56 7.33 -37.29
CA LEU A 247 7.68 6.49 -36.50
C LEU A 247 6.47 7.26 -35.95
N ARG A 248 6.66 8.52 -35.58
CA ARG A 248 5.59 9.42 -35.16
C ARG A 248 4.53 9.58 -36.26
N THR A 249 4.95 9.79 -37.49
CA THR A 249 4.03 9.90 -38.65
C THR A 249 3.35 8.56 -38.91
N LYS A 250 4.12 7.48 -38.94
CA LYS A 250 3.62 6.11 -39.20
C LYS A 250 2.53 5.67 -38.21
N TYR A 251 2.66 6.03 -36.92
CA TYR A 251 1.77 5.60 -35.86
C TYR A 251 0.87 6.71 -35.30
N SER A 252 0.91 7.90 -35.90
CA SER A 252 0.13 9.08 -35.46
C SER A 252 0.33 9.42 -33.98
N LEU A 253 1.58 9.36 -33.51
CA LEU A 253 1.93 9.56 -32.11
C LEU A 253 1.91 11.05 -31.72
N ARG A 254 1.53 11.30 -30.47
CA ARG A 254 1.57 12.63 -29.86
C ARG A 254 2.46 12.55 -28.61
N PRO A 255 3.63 13.20 -28.59
CA PRO A 255 4.51 13.17 -27.43
C PRO A 255 3.86 13.84 -26.23
N ILE A 256 4.24 13.39 -25.04
CA ILE A 256 3.96 14.10 -23.79
C ILE A 256 4.97 15.24 -23.60
N ASP A 257 4.71 16.12 -22.64
CA ASP A 257 5.61 17.22 -22.32
C ASP A 257 6.85 16.73 -21.57
N ALA A 258 8.06 17.07 -22.06
CA ALA A 258 9.32 16.73 -21.43
C ALA A 258 9.49 17.32 -20.02
N HIS A 259 8.81 18.42 -19.69
CA HIS A 259 8.84 19.05 -18.36
C HIS A 259 8.20 18.18 -17.25
N LEU A 260 7.44 17.16 -17.61
CA LEU A 260 6.90 16.17 -16.67
C LEU A 260 8.01 15.33 -16.02
N PHE A 261 9.17 15.20 -16.66
CA PHE A 261 10.31 14.45 -16.14
C PHE A 261 11.23 15.33 -15.28
N LYS A 262 11.36 14.99 -14.02
CA LYS A 262 12.11 15.76 -13.02
C LYS A 262 13.54 15.25 -12.88
N ASN A 263 14.50 16.13 -13.11
CA ASN A 263 15.95 15.88 -12.87
C ASN A 263 16.40 16.37 -11.48
N PHE A 264 15.71 17.36 -10.93
CA PHE A 264 16.12 18.03 -9.70
C PHE A 264 16.16 17.06 -8.50
N ARG A 265 17.23 17.10 -7.72
CA ARG A 265 17.52 16.22 -6.56
C ARG A 265 17.63 14.72 -6.90
N THR A 266 17.90 14.37 -8.16
CA THR A 266 18.20 13.00 -8.55
C THR A 266 19.70 12.81 -8.79
N ARG A 267 20.22 11.61 -8.51
CA ARG A 267 21.62 11.26 -8.85
C ARG A 267 21.68 10.95 -10.36
N PRO A 268 22.86 11.16 -11.04
CA PRO A 268 22.99 10.95 -12.49
C PRO A 268 22.48 9.60 -12.99
N LEU A 269 22.77 8.50 -12.29
CA LEU A 269 22.24 7.16 -12.61
C LEU A 269 20.70 7.05 -12.53
N ASN A 270 20.04 8.04 -11.95
CA ASN A 270 18.57 8.10 -11.84
C ASN A 270 17.95 9.17 -12.75
N PHE A 271 18.73 9.80 -13.63
CA PHE A 271 18.19 10.76 -14.58
C PHE A 271 17.15 10.10 -15.49
N PRO A 272 16.04 10.78 -15.80
CA PRO A 272 15.00 10.25 -16.65
C PRO A 272 15.52 9.76 -18.00
N HIS A 273 16.47 10.47 -18.62
CA HIS A 273 17.07 10.07 -19.90
C HIS A 273 17.71 8.68 -19.81
N LEU A 274 18.55 8.44 -18.79
CA LEU A 274 19.14 7.13 -18.60
C LEU A 274 18.09 6.06 -18.30
N ARG A 275 17.05 6.41 -17.54
CA ARG A 275 15.93 5.49 -17.24
C ARG A 275 15.10 5.14 -18.47
N VAL A 276 14.90 6.08 -19.39
CA VAL A 276 14.24 5.83 -20.69
C VAL A 276 15.12 4.89 -21.55
N ALA A 277 16.44 5.12 -21.60
CA ALA A 277 17.37 4.22 -22.29
C ALA A 277 17.38 2.80 -21.70
N GLN A 278 17.37 2.68 -20.38
CA GLN A 278 17.29 1.39 -19.68
C GLN A 278 15.97 0.66 -20.01
N LEU A 279 14.84 1.36 -19.99
CA LEU A 279 13.53 0.79 -20.37
C LEU A 279 13.54 0.34 -21.82
N ALA A 280 14.09 1.14 -22.74
CA ALA A 280 14.24 0.79 -24.15
C ALA A 280 15.07 -0.50 -24.31
N SER A 281 16.20 -0.58 -23.61
CA SER A 281 17.06 -1.77 -23.65
C SER A 281 16.38 -3.01 -23.12
N VAL A 282 15.60 -2.92 -22.03
CA VAL A 282 14.82 -4.06 -21.52
C VAL A 282 13.88 -4.60 -22.61
N TRP A 283 13.15 -3.73 -23.31
CA TRP A 283 12.23 -4.17 -24.36
C TRP A 283 12.92 -4.60 -25.65
N ALA A 284 14.13 -4.14 -25.90
CA ALA A 284 14.93 -4.60 -27.05
C ALA A 284 15.52 -6.01 -26.85
N HIS A 285 15.75 -6.44 -25.61
CA HIS A 285 16.40 -7.71 -25.29
C HIS A 285 15.47 -8.78 -24.72
N ASN A 286 14.20 -8.46 -24.45
CA ASN A 286 13.25 -9.40 -23.82
C ASN A 286 11.93 -9.41 -24.59
N ASP A 287 11.78 -10.41 -25.46
CA ASP A 287 10.60 -10.54 -26.31
C ASP A 287 9.39 -11.11 -25.58
N THR A 288 9.60 -11.92 -24.56
CA THR A 288 8.60 -12.76 -23.88
C THR A 288 8.58 -12.54 -22.36
N LEU A 289 9.06 -11.38 -21.89
CA LEU A 289 9.27 -11.10 -20.47
C LEU A 289 8.02 -11.40 -19.60
N PHE A 290 6.83 -11.05 -20.09
CA PHE A 290 5.61 -11.33 -19.32
C PHE A 290 5.32 -12.83 -19.23
N SER A 291 5.47 -13.57 -20.32
CA SER A 291 5.30 -15.03 -20.32
C SER A 291 6.34 -15.72 -19.44
N GLU A 292 7.60 -15.26 -19.49
CA GLU A 292 8.67 -15.78 -18.63
C GLU A 292 8.39 -15.58 -17.14
N ILE A 293 7.80 -14.43 -16.77
CA ILE A 293 7.36 -14.16 -15.40
C ILE A 293 6.28 -15.15 -14.95
N LEU A 294 5.36 -15.51 -15.85
CA LEU A 294 4.30 -16.49 -15.55
C LEU A 294 4.82 -17.93 -15.47
N GLU A 295 5.83 -18.28 -16.26
CA GLU A 295 6.38 -19.63 -16.30
C GLU A 295 7.36 -19.92 -15.16
N ASP A 296 8.38 -19.08 -14.99
CA ASP A 296 9.43 -19.24 -13.98
C ASP A 296 9.84 -17.91 -13.36
N PRO A 297 9.22 -17.53 -12.22
CA PRO A 297 9.52 -16.29 -11.53
C PRO A 297 10.78 -16.37 -10.66
N SER A 298 11.83 -17.11 -11.03
CA SER A 298 13.06 -17.14 -10.22
C SER A 298 13.74 -15.76 -10.19
N ALA A 299 14.12 -15.32 -8.98
CA ALA A 299 14.67 -13.99 -8.76
C ALA A 299 15.93 -13.71 -9.60
N ASP A 300 16.85 -14.70 -9.68
CA ASP A 300 18.11 -14.55 -10.39
C ASP A 300 17.92 -14.45 -11.91
N ARG A 301 17.01 -15.24 -12.49
CA ARG A 301 16.68 -15.17 -13.90
C ARG A 301 16.06 -13.83 -14.24
N LEU A 302 15.05 -13.41 -13.49
CA LEU A 302 14.36 -12.15 -13.73
C LEU A 302 15.26 -10.91 -13.51
N CYS A 303 16.19 -10.94 -12.53
CA CYS A 303 17.16 -9.88 -12.39
C CYS A 303 18.06 -9.71 -13.62
N ARG A 304 18.43 -10.82 -14.29
CA ARG A 304 19.21 -10.75 -15.55
C ARG A 304 18.44 -10.12 -16.70
N CYS A 305 17.13 -10.28 -16.76
CA CYS A 305 16.28 -9.62 -17.76
C CYS A 305 16.33 -8.06 -17.65
N PHE A 306 16.69 -7.55 -16.48
CA PHE A 306 16.82 -6.11 -16.25
C PHE A 306 18.27 -5.59 -16.35
N ASP A 307 19.29 -6.44 -16.20
CA ASP A 307 20.71 -6.04 -16.33
C ASP A 307 21.18 -6.27 -17.78
N VAL A 308 20.53 -5.61 -18.73
CA VAL A 308 20.82 -5.70 -20.17
C VAL A 308 21.72 -4.54 -20.63
N PRO A 309 22.53 -4.74 -21.70
CA PRO A 309 23.40 -3.69 -22.22
C PRO A 309 22.59 -2.58 -22.89
N LEU A 310 22.99 -1.33 -22.69
CA LEU A 310 22.46 -0.16 -23.38
C LEU A 310 23.28 0.15 -24.65
N SER A 311 22.74 1.05 -25.50
CA SER A 311 23.51 1.62 -26.62
C SER A 311 24.80 2.26 -26.11
N ALA A 312 25.90 2.14 -26.86
CA ALA A 312 27.25 2.56 -26.43
C ALA A 312 27.34 4.04 -26.00
N TYR A 313 26.47 4.89 -26.53
CA TYR A 313 26.34 6.29 -26.15
C TYR A 313 26.20 6.48 -24.63
N TRP A 314 25.39 5.65 -23.97
CA TRP A 314 25.07 5.76 -22.55
C TRP A 314 26.24 5.33 -21.62
N ASN A 315 27.31 4.76 -22.16
CA ASN A 315 28.50 4.46 -21.36
C ASN A 315 29.24 5.71 -20.92
N THR A 316 29.02 6.84 -21.59
CA THR A 316 29.67 8.13 -21.35
C THR A 316 28.69 9.30 -21.26
N HIS A 317 27.38 9.03 -21.14
CA HIS A 317 26.36 10.06 -21.05
C HIS A 317 25.27 9.69 -20.03
N PHE A 318 24.84 10.66 -19.25
CA PHE A 318 23.64 10.56 -18.41
C PHE A 318 22.46 11.37 -18.99
N HIS A 319 22.78 12.26 -19.90
CA HIS A 319 21.85 13.16 -20.60
C HIS A 319 22.43 13.47 -21.99
N PHE A 320 21.61 13.91 -22.93
CA PHE A 320 22.11 14.34 -24.24
C PHE A 320 23.03 15.56 -24.12
N ASP A 321 24.07 15.66 -24.98
CA ASP A 321 25.08 16.74 -25.07
C ASP A 321 26.02 16.88 -23.85
N TYR A 322 25.88 16.06 -22.81
CA TYR A 322 26.68 16.16 -21.61
C TYR A 322 27.52 14.89 -21.39
N PRO A 323 28.71 14.81 -21.98
CA PRO A 323 29.58 13.67 -21.77
C PRO A 323 30.06 13.58 -20.30
N SER A 324 30.20 12.38 -19.83
CA SER A 324 30.69 12.04 -18.50
C SER A 324 31.84 11.06 -18.57
N PRO A 325 32.62 10.87 -17.49
CA PRO A 325 33.53 9.75 -17.42
C PRO A 325 32.83 8.41 -17.69
N PRO A 326 33.53 7.43 -18.26
CA PRO A 326 32.96 6.11 -18.51
C PRO A 326 32.35 5.50 -17.25
N HIS A 327 31.16 4.94 -17.39
CA HIS A 327 30.39 4.31 -16.30
C HIS A 327 29.58 3.12 -16.81
N LYS A 328 29.08 2.28 -15.89
CA LYS A 328 28.15 1.20 -16.23
C LYS A 328 26.71 1.74 -16.22
N PRO A 329 26.03 1.90 -17.37
CA PRO A 329 24.71 2.52 -17.44
C PRO A 329 23.55 1.53 -17.16
N SER A 330 23.84 0.21 -17.12
CA SER A 330 22.80 -0.81 -16.91
C SER A 330 22.12 -0.71 -15.54
N LEU A 331 20.95 -1.30 -15.42
CA LEU A 331 20.21 -1.34 -14.18
C LEU A 331 20.94 -2.25 -13.19
N GLY A 332 21.54 -1.67 -12.15
CA GLY A 332 22.30 -2.46 -11.16
C GLY A 332 21.41 -3.41 -10.36
N PRO A 333 22.01 -4.42 -9.68
CA PRO A 333 21.25 -5.50 -9.00
C PRO A 333 20.22 -5.01 -7.97
N ALA A 334 20.50 -3.91 -7.28
CA ALA A 334 19.57 -3.33 -6.32
C ALA A 334 18.33 -2.77 -7.01
N ALA A 335 18.49 -2.08 -8.14
CA ALA A 335 17.38 -1.53 -8.92
C ALA A 335 16.60 -2.65 -9.62
N ALA A 336 17.26 -3.69 -10.13
CA ALA A 336 16.59 -4.87 -10.69
C ALA A 336 15.70 -5.54 -9.63
N ARG A 337 16.17 -5.75 -8.40
CA ARG A 337 15.34 -6.26 -7.31
C ARG A 337 14.13 -5.37 -7.01
N LEU A 338 14.28 -4.05 -7.07
CA LEU A 338 13.14 -3.13 -6.92
C LEU A 338 12.11 -3.30 -8.05
N MET A 339 12.54 -3.64 -9.29
CA MET A 339 11.60 -4.00 -10.36
C MET A 339 10.85 -5.27 -10.02
N LEU A 340 11.52 -6.30 -9.47
CA LEU A 340 10.83 -7.51 -9.04
C LEU A 340 9.80 -7.21 -7.95
N ILE A 341 10.19 -6.52 -6.88
CA ILE A 341 9.33 -6.19 -5.73
C ILE A 341 8.14 -5.33 -6.14
N ASN A 342 8.34 -4.34 -7.03
CA ASN A 342 7.32 -3.34 -7.31
C ASN A 342 6.51 -3.60 -8.59
N THR A 343 7.00 -4.48 -9.49
CA THR A 343 6.32 -4.82 -10.75
C THR A 343 5.96 -6.30 -10.80
N VAL A 344 6.95 -7.19 -10.75
CA VAL A 344 6.74 -8.64 -11.00
C VAL A 344 5.84 -9.25 -9.94
N VAL A 345 6.17 -9.06 -8.66
CA VAL A 345 5.38 -9.60 -7.54
C VAL A 345 3.92 -9.14 -7.59
N PRO A 346 3.60 -7.83 -7.69
CA PRO A 346 2.22 -7.38 -7.78
C PRO A 346 1.49 -7.87 -9.04
N ILE A 347 2.17 -7.96 -10.18
CA ILE A 347 1.57 -8.47 -11.43
C ILE A 347 1.22 -9.94 -11.31
N LEU A 348 2.13 -10.79 -10.79
CA LEU A 348 1.85 -12.20 -10.54
C LEU A 348 0.65 -12.38 -9.60
N TYR A 349 0.64 -11.63 -8.50
CA TYR A 349 -0.42 -11.71 -7.52
C TYR A 349 -1.78 -11.28 -8.12
N ALA A 350 -1.81 -10.16 -8.85
CA ALA A 350 -3.01 -9.69 -9.53
C ALA A 350 -3.50 -10.66 -10.61
N TYR A 351 -2.57 -11.26 -11.37
CA TYR A 351 -2.90 -12.26 -12.39
C TYR A 351 -3.54 -13.50 -11.76
N GLY A 352 -2.94 -13.99 -10.66
CA GLY A 352 -3.48 -15.13 -9.90
C GLY A 352 -4.90 -14.87 -9.39
N LEU A 353 -5.16 -13.72 -8.83
CA LEU A 353 -6.50 -13.34 -8.36
C LEU A 353 -7.50 -13.24 -9.51
N GLN A 354 -7.15 -12.55 -10.61
CA GLN A 354 -8.07 -12.35 -11.73
C GLN A 354 -8.39 -13.65 -12.47
N LYS A 355 -7.41 -14.55 -12.57
CA LYS A 355 -7.58 -15.87 -13.22
C LYS A 355 -8.13 -16.93 -12.28
N ASN A 356 -8.29 -16.60 -10.99
CA ASN A 356 -8.66 -17.56 -9.94
C ASN A 356 -7.71 -18.78 -9.87
N VAL A 357 -6.39 -18.51 -9.98
CA VAL A 357 -5.32 -19.51 -9.90
C VAL A 357 -4.40 -19.17 -8.73
N PRO A 358 -4.65 -19.74 -7.53
CA PRO A 358 -3.90 -19.39 -6.30
C PRO A 358 -2.39 -19.59 -6.41
N GLU A 359 -1.92 -20.52 -7.26
CA GLU A 359 -0.50 -20.81 -7.46
C GLU A 359 0.31 -19.56 -7.85
N TYR A 360 -0.23 -18.65 -8.66
CA TYR A 360 0.45 -17.40 -9.01
C TYR A 360 0.58 -16.45 -7.81
N CYS A 361 -0.42 -16.42 -6.93
CA CYS A 361 -0.33 -15.65 -5.69
C CYS A 361 0.77 -16.20 -4.78
N GLU A 362 0.82 -17.53 -4.60
CA GLU A 362 1.86 -18.20 -3.81
C GLU A 362 3.27 -18.01 -4.40
N ARG A 363 3.39 -18.05 -5.73
CA ARG A 363 4.67 -17.75 -6.42
C ARG A 363 5.11 -16.31 -6.18
N ALA A 364 4.18 -15.35 -6.21
CA ALA A 364 4.46 -13.95 -5.91
C ALA A 364 4.97 -13.76 -4.48
N GLU A 365 4.34 -14.41 -3.50
CA GLU A 365 4.76 -14.38 -2.10
C GLU A 365 6.13 -15.04 -1.91
N ARG A 366 6.34 -16.24 -2.45
CA ARG A 366 7.64 -16.94 -2.42
C ARG A 366 8.76 -16.12 -3.06
N LEU A 367 8.48 -15.46 -4.19
CA LEU A 367 9.45 -14.57 -4.84
C LEU A 367 9.82 -13.40 -3.91
N LEU A 368 8.81 -12.78 -3.28
CA LEU A 368 9.05 -11.67 -2.35
C LEU A 368 9.87 -12.11 -1.13
N ASP A 369 9.60 -13.30 -0.59
CA ASP A 369 10.32 -13.88 0.54
C ASP A 369 11.77 -14.26 0.21
N SER A 370 12.05 -14.64 -1.05
CA SER A 370 13.38 -15.01 -1.52
C SER A 370 14.32 -13.81 -1.71
N LEU A 371 13.77 -12.60 -1.84
CA LEU A 371 14.54 -11.38 -2.07
C LEU A 371 15.08 -10.79 -0.75
N PRO A 372 16.30 -10.20 -0.75
CA PRO A 372 16.82 -9.53 0.43
C PRO A 372 15.98 -8.29 0.78
N PRO A 373 15.98 -7.87 2.05
CA PRO A 373 15.23 -6.71 2.51
C PRO A 373 15.72 -5.42 1.84
N GLU A 374 14.79 -4.49 1.61
CA GLU A 374 15.13 -3.15 1.16
C GLU A 374 15.85 -2.35 2.26
N ARG A 375 16.77 -1.48 1.83
CA ARG A 375 17.47 -0.53 2.69
C ARG A 375 17.18 0.88 2.20
N ASN A 376 16.33 1.59 2.92
CA ASN A 376 15.94 2.96 2.58
C ASN A 376 15.66 3.79 3.83
N ALA A 377 15.40 5.08 3.65
CA ALA A 377 15.16 6.02 4.75
C ALA A 377 13.91 5.67 5.60
N VAL A 378 12.95 4.91 5.04
CA VAL A 378 11.74 4.49 5.77
C VAL A 378 12.02 3.29 6.66
N ILE A 379 12.82 2.34 6.19
CA ILE A 379 13.15 1.11 6.93
C ILE A 379 14.19 1.37 8.03
N ARG A 380 15.14 2.27 7.79
CA ARG A 380 16.23 2.55 8.72
C ARG A 380 15.79 2.81 10.16
N PRO A 381 14.79 3.69 10.46
CA PRO A 381 14.35 3.92 11.84
C PRO A 381 13.86 2.65 12.55
N PHE A 382 13.16 1.76 11.84
CA PHE A 382 12.72 0.48 12.41
C PHE A 382 13.91 -0.42 12.77
N THR A 383 14.93 -0.46 11.90
CA THR A 383 16.17 -1.23 12.15
C THR A 383 16.93 -0.68 13.37
N GLU A 384 17.03 0.64 13.49
CA GLU A 384 17.65 1.33 14.63
C GLU A 384 16.88 1.07 15.94
N ALA A 385 15.55 0.90 15.85
CA ALA A 385 14.70 0.54 16.99
C ALA A 385 14.66 -0.97 17.28
N GLY A 386 15.52 -1.78 16.64
CA GLY A 386 15.65 -3.21 16.91
C GLY A 386 14.79 -4.13 16.02
N ILE A 387 13.96 -3.62 15.13
CA ILE A 387 13.17 -4.44 14.21
C ILE A 387 13.98 -4.73 12.95
N ARG A 388 14.32 -6.01 12.74
CA ARG A 388 15.10 -6.47 11.59
C ARG A 388 14.16 -7.05 10.52
N ALA A 389 14.14 -6.44 9.33
CA ALA A 389 13.56 -7.07 8.16
C ALA A 389 14.46 -8.23 7.71
N ARG A 390 13.93 -9.42 7.62
CA ARG A 390 14.65 -10.67 7.23
C ARG A 390 14.75 -10.78 5.72
N ASN A 391 13.72 -10.33 5.01
CA ASN A 391 13.55 -10.43 3.57
C ASN A 391 12.78 -9.21 3.00
N ALA A 392 12.47 -9.24 1.71
CA ALA A 392 11.70 -8.17 1.07
C ALA A 392 10.25 -8.10 1.57
N SER A 393 9.62 -9.22 1.95
CA SER A 393 8.29 -9.23 2.56
C SER A 393 8.25 -8.37 3.82
N ASP A 394 9.18 -8.60 4.75
CA ASP A 394 9.24 -7.83 6.00
C ASP A 394 9.46 -6.33 5.71
N SER A 395 10.35 -5.98 4.76
CA SER A 395 10.58 -4.57 4.42
C SER A 395 9.36 -3.93 3.74
N GLN A 396 8.64 -4.66 2.89
CA GLN A 396 7.40 -4.18 2.28
C GLN A 396 6.28 -4.02 3.33
N ALA A 397 6.23 -4.90 4.34
CA ALA A 397 5.32 -4.76 5.48
C ALA A 397 5.62 -3.52 6.31
N LEU A 398 6.91 -3.22 6.59
CA LEU A 398 7.30 -2.00 7.31
C LEU A 398 6.96 -0.72 6.52
N LEU A 399 7.11 -0.75 5.19
CA LEU A 399 6.64 0.35 4.32
C LEU A 399 5.12 0.53 4.41
N GLN A 400 4.36 -0.56 4.45
CA GLN A 400 2.90 -0.53 4.64
C GLN A 400 2.53 0.01 6.02
N LEU A 401 3.17 -0.49 7.08
CA LEU A 401 2.98 -0.04 8.45
C LEU A 401 3.20 1.47 8.57
N ARG A 402 4.31 1.95 8.01
CA ARG A 402 4.64 3.37 8.05
C ARG A 402 3.58 4.21 7.35
N ARG A 403 3.26 3.88 6.11
CA ARG A 403 2.39 4.67 5.23
C ARG A 403 0.92 4.65 5.67
N GLU A 404 0.39 3.48 6.02
CA GLU A 404 -1.04 3.29 6.22
C GLU A 404 -1.46 3.33 7.71
N TYR A 405 -0.50 3.22 8.63
CA TYR A 405 -0.78 3.20 10.07
C TYR A 405 -0.06 4.30 10.84
N CYS A 406 1.27 4.44 10.66
CA CYS A 406 2.04 5.37 11.46
C CYS A 406 1.83 6.82 11.05
N GLU A 407 1.98 7.15 9.76
CA GLU A 407 1.81 8.52 9.24
C GLU A 407 0.39 9.07 9.44
N PRO A 408 -0.69 8.31 9.15
CA PRO A 408 -2.06 8.76 9.43
C PRO A 408 -2.48 8.56 10.88
N LYS A 409 -1.57 8.15 11.78
CA LYS A 409 -1.82 7.90 13.22
C LYS A 409 -2.96 6.91 13.50
N ARG A 410 -3.10 5.86 12.68
CA ARG A 410 -4.07 4.78 12.91
C ARG A 410 -3.59 3.78 13.98
N CYS A 411 -3.08 4.30 15.09
CA CYS A 411 -2.52 3.48 16.17
C CYS A 411 -3.57 2.54 16.78
N LEU A 412 -4.82 2.98 16.88
CA LEU A 412 -5.92 2.16 17.43
C LEU A 412 -6.33 0.98 16.53
N SER A 413 -5.85 0.92 15.28
CA SER A 413 -6.02 -0.22 14.37
C SER A 413 -4.74 -1.05 14.24
N CYS A 414 -3.65 -0.71 14.94
CA CYS A 414 -2.34 -1.34 14.83
C CYS A 414 -2.12 -2.39 15.92
N ARG A 415 -1.75 -3.63 15.56
CA ARG A 415 -1.48 -4.70 16.53
C ARG A 415 -0.28 -4.42 17.44
N ILE A 416 0.73 -3.70 16.94
CA ILE A 416 1.87 -3.27 17.76
C ILE A 416 1.40 -2.31 18.86
N ALA A 417 0.62 -1.28 18.49
CA ALA A 417 0.09 -0.32 19.44
C ALA A 417 -0.84 -1.00 20.45
N PHE A 418 -1.67 -1.94 20.01
CA PHE A 418 -2.50 -2.76 20.92
C PHE A 418 -1.65 -3.50 21.95
N SER A 419 -0.57 -4.17 21.54
CA SER A 419 0.33 -4.87 22.46
C SER A 419 0.94 -3.92 23.48
N LEU A 420 1.40 -2.75 23.05
CA LEU A 420 1.98 -1.74 23.94
C LEU A 420 0.97 -1.19 24.95
N ILE A 421 -0.28 -0.97 24.54
CA ILE A 421 -1.37 -0.52 25.43
C ILE A 421 -1.73 -1.64 26.40
N LYS A 422 -1.85 -2.89 25.94
CA LYS A 422 -2.18 -4.04 26.78
C LYS A 422 -1.10 -4.30 27.85
N HIS A 423 0.18 -4.22 27.49
CA HIS A 423 1.28 -4.38 28.46
C HIS A 423 1.36 -3.26 29.48
N SER A 424 0.80 -2.07 29.22
CA SER A 424 0.65 -1.05 30.23
C SER A 424 -0.41 -1.40 31.30
N LEU A 425 -1.17 -2.48 31.09
CA LEU A 425 -2.15 -3.03 32.03
C LEU A 425 -1.55 -4.06 33.01
N ALA A 426 -0.41 -4.68 32.66
CA ALA A 426 0.36 -5.57 33.52
C ALA A 426 1.36 -4.77 34.37
#